data_b4ec2a0804c064ec482d6395fdbb0742
#
_entry.id   b4ec2a0804c064ec482d6395fdbb0742
#
_cell.length_a   1.000
_cell.length_b   1.000
_cell.length_c   1.000
_cell.angle_alpha   90.00
_cell.angle_beta   90.00
_cell.angle_gamma   90.00
#
_symmetry.space_group_name_H-M   'P 1'
#
loop_
_entity.id
_entity.type
_entity.pdbx_description
1 polymer ?
#
loop_
_entity_poly.entity_id
_entity_poly.type
_entity_poly.pdbx_seq_one_letter_code
_entity_poly.pdbx_strand_id
1 'polypeptide(L)'
;LVRLILVQEREVALEAIRRAGALKTPAAVQSLSKVMSGPDVELRQVAVHALTEIGSPSALQALERGVEDTDREVRISTVRAFTARTYRLVLPRIDAVVKGKAIREADLTEKMAFFEAFGTLAGEGGVEYLDSVLNGKGFLGRREDSELRACAAIALGRVSGPKATDVLRKASSEKDVVVRNAVNRALRGAIT
;
A
#
# COMPACT_ATOMS: atom_id res chain seq x y z
N LEU A 1 17.35 -25.19 5.07
CA LEU A 1 16.50 -24.05 5.33
C LEU A 1 15.24 -24.07 4.45
N VAL A 2 15.35 -24.02 3.10
CA VAL A 2 14.20 -23.93 2.17
C VAL A 2 13.17 -25.04 2.37
N ARG A 3 13.62 -26.29 2.61
CA ARG A 3 12.71 -27.43 2.87
C ARG A 3 11.91 -27.27 4.16
N LEU A 4 12.42 -26.54 5.14
CA LEU A 4 11.76 -26.32 6.44
C LEU A 4 10.64 -25.27 6.39
N ILE A 5 10.54 -24.50 5.32
CA ILE A 5 9.47 -23.48 5.15
C ILE A 5 8.08 -24.13 5.00
N LEU A 6 8.02 -25.33 4.42
CA LEU A 6 6.77 -26.02 4.11
C LEU A 6 6.52 -27.26 5.00
N VAL A 7 7.18 -27.34 6.15
CA VAL A 7 6.91 -28.43 7.11
C VAL A 7 5.62 -28.16 7.89
N GLN A 8 5.06 -29.25 8.48
CA GLN A 8 3.82 -29.15 9.25
C GLN A 8 4.02 -28.53 10.64
N GLU A 9 5.23 -28.62 11.19
CA GLU A 9 5.59 -28.03 12.48
C GLU A 9 5.66 -26.52 12.33
N ARG A 10 4.60 -25.85 12.73
CA ARG A 10 4.38 -24.40 12.55
C ARG A 10 5.55 -23.55 13.04
N GLU A 11 6.08 -23.81 14.23
CA GLU A 11 7.19 -23.04 14.81
C GLU A 11 8.50 -23.20 13.98
N VAL A 12 8.73 -24.40 13.45
CA VAL A 12 9.88 -24.67 12.57
C VAL A 12 9.72 -23.89 11.26
N ALA A 13 8.51 -23.88 10.70
CA ALA A 13 8.20 -23.12 9.48
C ALA A 13 8.39 -21.61 9.71
N LEU A 14 7.87 -21.05 10.79
CA LEU A 14 8.02 -19.64 11.15
C LEU A 14 9.49 -19.23 11.25
N GLU A 15 10.30 -20.01 11.97
CA GLU A 15 11.73 -19.73 12.11
C GLU A 15 12.48 -19.85 10.77
N ALA A 16 12.14 -20.86 9.97
CA ALA A 16 12.73 -21.05 8.64
C ALA A 16 12.41 -19.87 7.71
N ILE A 17 11.17 -19.35 7.75
CA ILE A 17 10.74 -18.19 6.97
C ILE A 17 11.53 -16.94 7.40
N ARG A 18 11.60 -16.67 8.70
CA ARG A 18 12.36 -15.52 9.24
C ARG A 18 13.82 -15.56 8.81
N ARG A 19 14.48 -16.71 8.95
CA ARG A 19 15.88 -16.91 8.52
C ARG A 19 16.06 -16.76 7.02
N ALA A 20 15.12 -17.24 6.22
CA ALA A 20 15.18 -17.08 4.77
C ALA A 20 15.16 -15.60 4.34
N GLY A 21 14.36 -14.78 5.01
CA GLY A 21 14.32 -13.33 4.84
C GLY A 21 15.64 -12.67 5.27
N ALA A 22 16.06 -12.91 6.53
CA ALA A 22 17.29 -12.33 7.10
C ALA A 22 18.55 -12.64 6.28
N LEU A 23 18.63 -13.86 5.74
CA LEU A 23 19.73 -14.28 4.86
C LEU A 23 19.51 -13.89 3.39
N LYS A 24 18.41 -13.22 3.08
CA LYS A 24 18.02 -12.81 1.72
C LYS A 24 18.15 -13.96 0.70
N THR A 25 17.64 -15.14 1.06
CA THR A 25 17.82 -16.40 0.32
C THR A 25 16.90 -16.46 -0.92
N PRO A 26 17.40 -16.25 -2.17
CA PRO A 26 16.54 -16.24 -3.36
C PRO A 26 15.87 -17.59 -3.63
N ALA A 27 16.53 -18.69 -3.31
CA ALA A 27 15.98 -20.04 -3.46
C ALA A 27 14.73 -20.30 -2.61
N ALA A 28 14.45 -19.47 -1.59
CA ALA A 28 13.27 -19.57 -0.74
C ALA A 28 12.00 -18.99 -1.40
N VAL A 29 12.11 -18.13 -2.41
CA VAL A 29 10.99 -17.39 -3.00
C VAL A 29 9.83 -18.30 -3.42
N GLN A 30 10.12 -19.43 -4.07
CA GLN A 30 9.07 -20.35 -4.50
C GLN A 30 8.30 -20.96 -3.31
N SER A 31 9.02 -21.35 -2.23
CA SER A 31 8.40 -21.88 -1.01
C SER A 31 7.60 -20.80 -0.29
N LEU A 32 8.13 -19.58 -0.19
CA LEU A 32 7.42 -18.44 0.39
C LEU A 32 6.16 -18.07 -0.41
N SER A 33 6.22 -18.14 -1.73
CA SER A 33 5.03 -17.94 -2.58
C SER A 33 3.93 -18.96 -2.30
N LYS A 34 4.27 -20.20 -1.98
CA LYS A 34 3.30 -21.22 -1.55
C LYS A 34 2.70 -20.87 -0.18
N VAL A 35 3.53 -20.41 0.76
CA VAL A 35 3.06 -19.95 2.07
C VAL A 35 2.06 -18.81 1.93
N MET A 36 2.29 -17.87 1.02
CA MET A 36 1.35 -16.76 0.73
C MET A 36 -0.02 -17.24 0.22
N SER A 37 -0.16 -18.50 -0.17
CA SER A 37 -1.43 -19.12 -0.56
C SER A 37 -2.01 -20.01 0.52
N GLY A 38 -1.32 -20.17 1.65
CA GLY A 38 -1.72 -21.05 2.73
C GLY A 38 -2.80 -20.46 3.64
N PRO A 39 -3.44 -21.29 4.47
CA PRO A 39 -4.52 -20.86 5.34
C PRO A 39 -4.05 -20.08 6.58
N ASP A 40 -2.81 -20.30 7.04
CA ASP A 40 -2.28 -19.70 8.25
C ASP A 40 -1.88 -18.23 8.03
N VAL A 41 -2.60 -17.32 8.68
CA VAL A 41 -2.41 -15.86 8.56
C VAL A 41 -1.03 -15.45 9.03
N GLU A 42 -0.54 -15.98 10.16
CA GLU A 42 0.76 -15.59 10.71
C GLU A 42 1.90 -16.03 9.79
N LEU A 43 1.81 -17.23 9.22
CA LEU A 43 2.77 -17.68 8.20
C LEU A 43 2.77 -16.75 6.99
N ARG A 44 1.59 -16.29 6.53
CA ARG A 44 1.51 -15.32 5.42
C ARG A 44 2.13 -13.97 5.79
N GLN A 45 1.87 -13.45 6.99
CA GLN A 45 2.46 -12.20 7.47
C GLN A 45 3.98 -12.28 7.54
N VAL A 46 4.54 -13.36 8.09
CA VAL A 46 5.99 -13.55 8.18
C VAL A 46 6.60 -13.77 6.78
N ALA A 47 5.88 -14.42 5.86
CA ALA A 47 6.30 -14.57 4.48
C ALA A 47 6.36 -13.22 3.74
N VAL A 48 5.43 -12.29 3.98
CA VAL A 48 5.50 -10.92 3.45
C VAL A 48 6.81 -10.24 3.86
N HIS A 49 7.16 -10.32 5.14
CA HIS A 49 8.42 -9.74 5.64
C HIS A 49 9.64 -10.39 4.97
N ALA A 50 9.69 -11.71 4.91
CA ALA A 50 10.80 -12.44 4.30
C ALA A 50 10.97 -12.11 2.80
N LEU A 51 9.87 -12.08 2.04
CA LEU A 51 9.90 -11.70 0.62
C LEU A 51 10.33 -10.25 0.42
N THR A 52 9.90 -9.35 1.31
CA THR A 52 10.31 -7.94 1.32
C THR A 52 11.81 -7.79 1.56
N GLU A 53 12.37 -8.53 2.52
CA GLU A 53 13.81 -8.55 2.81
C GLU A 53 14.63 -9.10 1.63
N ILE A 54 14.16 -10.20 1.01
CA ILE A 54 14.79 -10.76 -0.19
C ILE A 54 14.80 -9.73 -1.31
N GLY A 55 13.69 -9.04 -1.55
CA GLY A 55 13.57 -7.88 -2.43
C GLY A 55 13.92 -8.12 -3.90
N SER A 56 14.12 -9.37 -4.33
CA SER A 56 14.35 -9.69 -5.75
C SER A 56 13.08 -9.46 -6.57
N PRO A 57 13.18 -9.26 -7.90
CA PRO A 57 12.00 -9.13 -8.76
C PRO A 57 11.01 -10.28 -8.58
N SER A 58 11.48 -11.52 -8.47
CA SER A 58 10.64 -12.69 -8.22
C SER A 58 9.98 -12.69 -6.84
N ALA A 59 10.66 -12.14 -5.82
CA ALA A 59 10.09 -12.00 -4.48
C ALA A 59 8.97 -10.93 -4.47
N LEU A 60 9.19 -9.80 -5.14
CA LEU A 60 8.16 -8.75 -5.26
C LEU A 60 6.96 -9.25 -6.08
N GLN A 61 7.18 -10.01 -7.14
CA GLN A 61 6.10 -10.65 -7.89
C GLN A 61 5.31 -11.64 -7.03
N ALA A 62 5.98 -12.43 -6.17
CA ALA A 62 5.31 -13.34 -5.26
C ALA A 62 4.42 -12.62 -4.22
N LEU A 63 4.76 -11.37 -3.86
CA LEU A 63 3.98 -10.54 -2.96
C LEU A 63 2.68 -9.99 -3.58
N GLU A 64 2.54 -9.90 -4.90
CA GLU A 64 1.41 -9.22 -5.54
C GLU A 64 0.03 -9.72 -5.08
N ARG A 65 -0.09 -11.01 -4.80
CA ARG A 65 -1.34 -11.60 -4.28
C ARG A 65 -1.74 -11.08 -2.91
N GLY A 66 -0.78 -10.63 -2.10
CA GLY A 66 -1.02 -10.08 -0.76
C GLY A 66 -1.81 -8.75 -0.78
N VAL A 67 -1.90 -8.07 -1.93
CA VAL A 67 -2.73 -6.87 -2.09
C VAL A 67 -4.21 -7.15 -1.85
N GLU A 68 -4.65 -8.36 -2.18
CA GLU A 68 -6.05 -8.80 -2.10
C GLU A 68 -6.22 -9.89 -1.03
N ASP A 69 -5.28 -10.02 -0.09
CA ASP A 69 -5.37 -11.02 0.99
C ASP A 69 -6.61 -10.80 1.86
N THR A 70 -7.15 -11.87 2.38
CA THR A 70 -8.31 -11.80 3.30
C THR A 70 -7.95 -11.13 4.61
N ASP A 71 -6.70 -11.26 5.06
CA ASP A 71 -6.20 -10.62 6.27
C ASP A 71 -5.72 -9.18 5.99
N ARG A 72 -6.18 -8.27 6.82
CA ARG A 72 -5.89 -6.83 6.73
C ARG A 72 -4.39 -6.52 6.89
N GLU A 73 -3.73 -7.14 7.86
CA GLU A 73 -2.31 -6.87 8.14
C GLU A 73 -1.41 -7.39 7.01
N VAL A 74 -1.79 -8.51 6.39
CA VAL A 74 -1.11 -9.01 5.17
C VAL A 74 -1.24 -7.99 4.05
N ARG A 75 -2.46 -7.43 3.81
CA ARG A 75 -2.66 -6.40 2.78
C ARG A 75 -1.81 -5.16 3.04
N ILE A 76 -1.89 -4.60 4.25
CA ILE A 76 -1.16 -3.37 4.62
C ILE A 76 0.35 -3.58 4.50
N SER A 77 0.88 -4.67 5.04
CA SER A 77 2.33 -4.97 4.99
C SER A 77 2.81 -5.14 3.56
N THR A 78 2.04 -5.83 2.72
CA THR A 78 2.32 -6.01 1.30
C THR A 78 2.38 -4.68 0.55
N VAL A 79 1.38 -3.83 0.73
CA VAL A 79 1.31 -2.53 0.06
C VAL A 79 2.45 -1.62 0.49
N ARG A 80 2.79 -1.60 1.79
CA ARG A 80 3.95 -0.87 2.30
C ARG A 80 5.27 -1.36 1.72
N ALA A 81 5.42 -2.68 1.52
CA ALA A 81 6.60 -3.25 0.87
C ALA A 81 6.75 -2.73 -0.57
N PHE A 82 5.68 -2.67 -1.35
CA PHE A 82 5.71 -2.13 -2.71
C PHE A 82 6.01 -0.63 -2.75
N THR A 83 5.47 0.13 -1.81
CA THR A 83 5.75 1.56 -1.67
C THR A 83 7.24 1.79 -1.40
N ALA A 84 7.80 1.08 -0.41
CA ALA A 84 9.21 1.19 -0.03
C ALA A 84 10.18 0.77 -1.15
N ARG A 85 9.78 -0.18 -2.00
CA ARG A 85 10.58 -0.68 -3.13
C ARG A 85 10.27 0.01 -4.47
N THR A 86 9.31 0.93 -4.48
CA THR A 86 8.81 1.61 -5.69
C THR A 86 8.47 0.60 -6.81
N TYR A 87 7.81 -0.51 -6.45
CA TYR A 87 7.48 -1.60 -7.37
C TYR A 87 6.24 -1.26 -8.18
N ARG A 88 6.43 -0.63 -9.34
CA ARG A 88 5.34 -0.09 -10.17
C ARG A 88 4.51 -1.15 -10.88
N LEU A 89 5.00 -2.37 -11.06
CA LEU A 89 4.24 -3.43 -11.76
C LEU A 89 2.95 -3.80 -11.04
N VAL A 90 2.87 -3.56 -9.71
CA VAL A 90 1.66 -3.81 -8.92
C VAL A 90 0.59 -2.71 -9.08
N LEU A 91 0.91 -1.58 -9.72
CA LEU A 91 0.02 -0.41 -9.81
C LEU A 91 -1.40 -0.75 -10.29
N PRO A 92 -1.64 -1.60 -11.30
CA PRO A 92 -3.00 -1.93 -11.71
C PRO A 92 -3.86 -2.55 -10.59
N ARG A 93 -3.26 -3.35 -9.70
CA ARG A 93 -3.95 -3.93 -8.54
C ARG A 93 -4.24 -2.87 -7.48
N ILE A 94 -3.26 -2.02 -7.17
CA ILE A 94 -3.43 -0.90 -6.23
C ILE A 94 -4.52 0.06 -6.74
N ASP A 95 -4.51 0.41 -8.02
CA ASP A 95 -5.51 1.27 -8.68
C ASP A 95 -6.93 0.68 -8.54
N ALA A 96 -7.08 -0.62 -8.80
CA ALA A 96 -8.36 -1.31 -8.66
C ALA A 96 -8.90 -1.26 -7.22
N VAL A 97 -8.05 -1.42 -6.21
CA VAL A 97 -8.44 -1.35 -4.79
C VAL A 97 -8.82 0.09 -4.42
N VAL A 98 -7.97 1.07 -4.75
CA VAL A 98 -8.16 2.48 -4.38
C VAL A 98 -9.42 3.06 -5.01
N LYS A 99 -9.77 2.64 -6.23
CA LYS A 99 -11.00 3.04 -6.93
C LYS A 99 -12.22 2.20 -6.55
N GLY A 100 -11.99 1.07 -5.89
CA GLY A 100 -13.04 0.14 -5.48
C GLY A 100 -13.93 0.66 -4.34
N LYS A 101 -15.03 -0.04 -4.07
CA LYS A 101 -15.93 0.30 -2.96
C LYS A 101 -15.36 -0.13 -1.61
N ALA A 102 -14.70 -1.28 -1.54
CA ALA A 102 -14.23 -1.87 -0.29
C ALA A 102 -13.26 -0.95 0.49
N ILE A 103 -12.42 -0.18 -0.20
CA ILE A 103 -11.49 0.74 0.47
C ILE A 103 -12.20 1.85 1.25
N ARG A 104 -13.42 2.23 0.86
CA ARG A 104 -14.22 3.25 1.56
C ARG A 104 -14.67 2.78 2.94
N GLU A 105 -14.88 1.48 3.09
CA GLU A 105 -15.31 0.83 4.33
C GLU A 105 -14.13 0.34 5.19
N ALA A 106 -12.92 0.35 4.63
CA ALA A 106 -11.70 0.00 5.36
C ALA A 106 -11.41 1.00 6.48
N ASP A 107 -10.61 0.60 7.47
CA ASP A 107 -10.14 1.54 8.48
C ASP A 107 -9.09 2.53 7.92
N LEU A 108 -8.83 3.59 8.70
CA LEU A 108 -7.94 4.67 8.28
C LEU A 108 -6.53 4.19 7.94
N THR A 109 -6.00 3.20 8.67
CA THR A 109 -4.63 2.71 8.45
C THR A 109 -4.50 2.01 7.10
N GLU A 110 -5.50 1.22 6.74
CA GLU A 110 -5.55 0.55 5.44
C GLU A 110 -5.77 1.56 4.31
N LYS A 111 -6.73 2.48 4.45
CA LYS A 111 -6.94 3.59 3.51
C LYS A 111 -5.63 4.34 3.24
N MET A 112 -4.94 4.76 4.30
CA MET A 112 -3.67 5.48 4.19
C MET A 112 -2.61 4.68 3.44
N ALA A 113 -2.42 3.39 3.78
CA ALA A 113 -1.41 2.55 3.13
C ALA A 113 -1.64 2.46 1.61
N PHE A 114 -2.89 2.19 1.20
CA PHE A 114 -3.23 2.08 -0.23
C PHE A 114 -3.14 3.41 -0.97
N PHE A 115 -3.62 4.50 -0.39
CA PHE A 115 -3.54 5.83 -1.02
C PHE A 115 -2.09 6.33 -1.13
N GLU A 116 -1.26 6.15 -0.10
CA GLU A 116 0.17 6.49 -0.17
C GLU A 116 0.90 5.66 -1.25
N ALA A 117 0.61 4.36 -1.33
CA ALA A 117 1.15 3.49 -2.38
C ALA A 117 0.72 3.98 -3.77
N PHE A 118 -0.56 4.29 -3.94
CA PHE A 118 -1.08 4.81 -5.20
C PHE A 118 -0.37 6.11 -5.60
N GLY A 119 -0.27 7.10 -4.71
CA GLY A 119 0.43 8.36 -4.97
C GLY A 119 1.89 8.14 -5.36
N THR A 120 2.61 7.27 -4.61
CA THR A 120 4.04 6.96 -4.86
C THR A 120 4.24 6.25 -6.20
N LEU A 121 3.40 5.26 -6.51
CA LEU A 121 3.60 4.38 -7.66
C LEU A 121 3.03 4.96 -8.97
N ALA A 122 1.88 5.63 -8.91
CA ALA A 122 1.26 6.28 -10.07
C ALA A 122 1.94 7.61 -10.42
N GLY A 123 2.51 8.32 -9.43
CA GLY A 123 3.10 9.63 -9.65
C GLY A 123 2.10 10.61 -10.27
N GLU A 124 2.53 11.43 -11.24
CA GLU A 124 1.67 12.41 -11.90
C GLU A 124 0.42 11.78 -12.56
N GLY A 125 0.49 10.53 -13.00
CA GLY A 125 -0.65 9.84 -13.60
C GLY A 125 -1.82 9.61 -12.61
N GLY A 126 -1.55 9.64 -11.31
CA GLY A 126 -2.57 9.52 -10.27
C GLY A 126 -3.24 10.82 -9.85
N VAL A 127 -2.70 11.99 -10.25
CA VAL A 127 -3.13 13.31 -9.73
C VAL A 127 -4.59 13.59 -10.02
N GLU A 128 -5.08 13.30 -11.22
CA GLU A 128 -6.47 13.57 -11.61
C GLU A 128 -7.46 12.80 -10.73
N TYR A 129 -7.20 11.53 -10.48
CA TYR A 129 -8.04 10.74 -9.58
C TYR A 129 -7.98 11.26 -8.14
N LEU A 130 -6.79 11.54 -7.62
CA LEU A 130 -6.62 12.07 -6.26
C LEU A 130 -7.26 13.46 -6.09
N ASP A 131 -7.22 14.31 -7.13
CA ASP A 131 -7.95 15.59 -7.14
C ASP A 131 -9.47 15.35 -7.08
N SER A 132 -9.97 14.40 -7.85
CA SER A 132 -11.40 14.06 -7.84
C SER A 132 -11.88 13.58 -6.45
N VAL A 133 -11.04 12.85 -5.71
CA VAL A 133 -11.34 12.42 -4.34
C VAL A 133 -11.25 13.59 -3.36
N LEU A 134 -10.20 14.40 -3.44
CA LEU A 134 -9.97 15.51 -2.49
C LEU A 134 -10.95 16.67 -2.69
N ASN A 135 -11.11 17.15 -3.93
CA ASN A 135 -11.82 18.37 -4.26
C ASN A 135 -13.14 18.14 -5.01
N GLY A 136 -13.33 16.92 -5.56
CA GLY A 136 -14.48 16.62 -6.40
C GLY A 136 -15.81 16.69 -5.66
N LYS A 137 -16.85 16.98 -6.41
CA LYS A 137 -18.23 16.80 -6.00
C LYS A 137 -18.76 15.60 -6.79
N GLY A 138 -18.97 14.49 -6.11
CA GLY A 138 -19.55 13.29 -6.73
C GLY A 138 -20.97 13.50 -7.22
N PHE A 139 -21.59 12.43 -7.68
CA PHE A 139 -22.97 12.44 -8.14
C PHE A 139 -23.88 13.03 -7.04
N LEU A 140 -24.78 13.93 -7.41
CA LEU A 140 -25.64 14.72 -6.49
C LEU A 140 -24.90 15.73 -5.59
N GLY A 141 -23.68 16.14 -5.93
CA GLY A 141 -22.93 17.15 -5.17
C GLY A 141 -22.36 16.66 -3.83
N ARG A 142 -22.45 15.35 -3.54
CA ARG A 142 -21.83 14.75 -2.33
C ARG A 142 -20.32 14.63 -2.52
N ARG A 143 -19.58 15.07 -1.53
CA ARG A 143 -18.12 14.83 -1.43
C ARG A 143 -17.87 13.47 -0.78
N GLU A 144 -16.69 12.92 -1.03
CA GLU A 144 -16.18 11.80 -0.25
C GLU A 144 -16.04 12.21 1.23
N ASP A 145 -15.98 11.23 2.14
CA ASP A 145 -15.81 11.49 3.57
C ASP A 145 -14.45 12.15 3.88
N SER A 146 -14.34 12.73 5.07
CA SER A 146 -13.15 13.46 5.49
C SER A 146 -11.89 12.60 5.53
N GLU A 147 -12.00 11.33 5.93
CA GLU A 147 -10.87 10.41 6.01
C GLU A 147 -10.32 10.08 4.62
N LEU A 148 -11.20 9.74 3.68
CA LEU A 148 -10.79 9.41 2.32
C LEU A 148 -10.16 10.62 1.61
N ARG A 149 -10.74 11.80 1.81
CA ARG A 149 -10.21 13.07 1.31
C ARG A 149 -8.84 13.39 1.91
N ALA A 150 -8.65 13.14 3.21
CA ALA A 150 -7.37 13.31 3.88
C ALA A 150 -6.32 12.33 3.34
N CYS A 151 -6.70 11.07 3.08
CA CYS A 151 -5.82 10.09 2.44
C CYS A 151 -5.39 10.52 1.03
N ALA A 152 -6.31 11.08 0.24
CA ALA A 152 -5.97 11.63 -1.08
C ALA A 152 -5.00 12.81 -0.99
N ALA A 153 -5.15 13.70 0.01
CA ALA A 153 -4.21 14.79 0.23
C ALA A 153 -2.80 14.28 0.61
N ILE A 154 -2.71 13.27 1.48
CA ILE A 154 -1.44 12.64 1.85
C ILE A 154 -0.79 11.98 0.63
N ALA A 155 -1.57 11.27 -0.18
CA ALA A 155 -1.11 10.65 -1.41
C ALA A 155 -0.57 11.67 -2.42
N LEU A 156 -1.24 12.81 -2.60
CA LEU A 156 -0.76 13.93 -3.43
C LEU A 156 0.58 14.47 -2.93
N GLY A 157 0.81 14.50 -1.61
CA GLY A 157 2.09 14.87 -1.03
C GLY A 157 3.24 13.91 -1.35
N ARG A 158 2.94 12.69 -1.83
CA ARG A 158 3.94 11.72 -2.34
C ARG A 158 4.25 11.89 -3.82
N VAL A 159 3.45 12.67 -4.52
CA VAL A 159 3.64 12.94 -5.95
C VAL A 159 4.55 14.15 -6.12
N SER A 160 5.67 13.95 -6.81
CA SER A 160 6.55 15.06 -7.18
C SER A 160 5.96 15.81 -8.36
N GLY A 161 6.00 17.16 -8.31
CA GLY A 161 5.63 17.99 -9.43
C GLY A 161 4.58 19.07 -9.13
N PRO A 162 4.48 20.07 -10.00
CA PRO A 162 3.63 21.25 -9.77
C PRO A 162 2.14 20.92 -9.76
N LYS A 163 1.69 19.97 -10.56
CA LYS A 163 0.27 19.59 -10.64
C LYS A 163 -0.30 19.16 -9.27
N ALA A 164 0.42 18.26 -8.58
CA ALA A 164 0.00 17.79 -7.26
C ALA A 164 -0.02 18.94 -6.24
N THR A 165 1.00 19.80 -6.27
CA THR A 165 1.10 20.97 -5.40
C THR A 165 -0.06 21.97 -5.65
N ASP A 166 -0.43 22.19 -6.91
CA ASP A 166 -1.53 23.08 -7.26
C ASP A 166 -2.89 22.54 -6.78
N VAL A 167 -3.09 21.23 -6.89
CA VAL A 167 -4.29 20.56 -6.34
C VAL A 167 -4.36 20.73 -4.82
N LEU A 168 -3.26 20.53 -4.10
CA LEU A 168 -3.19 20.73 -2.65
C LEU A 168 -3.43 22.19 -2.26
N ARG A 169 -2.87 23.16 -3.00
CA ARG A 169 -3.08 24.59 -2.74
C ARG A 169 -4.56 24.99 -2.85
N LYS A 170 -5.30 24.46 -3.81
CA LYS A 170 -6.75 24.67 -3.95
C LYS A 170 -7.52 24.23 -2.71
N ALA A 171 -7.05 23.19 -2.01
CA ALA A 171 -7.67 22.67 -0.80
C ALA A 171 -7.09 23.26 0.51
N SER A 172 -6.16 24.21 0.46
CA SER A 172 -5.49 24.76 1.65
C SER A 172 -6.43 25.51 2.60
N SER A 173 -7.54 26.05 2.10
CA SER A 173 -8.58 26.74 2.86
C SER A 173 -9.82 25.89 3.14
N GLU A 174 -9.72 24.57 3.03
CA GLU A 174 -10.83 23.64 3.26
C GLU A 174 -11.39 23.84 4.69
N LYS A 175 -12.74 23.84 4.80
CA LYS A 175 -13.42 24.05 6.09
C LYS A 175 -13.25 22.86 7.03
N ASP A 176 -13.23 21.66 6.47
CA ASP A 176 -13.02 20.44 7.23
C ASP A 176 -11.60 20.43 7.81
N VAL A 177 -11.52 20.35 9.13
CA VAL A 177 -10.25 20.43 9.88
C VAL A 177 -9.34 19.23 9.57
N VAL A 178 -9.91 18.02 9.42
CA VAL A 178 -9.16 16.79 9.14
C VAL A 178 -8.49 16.91 7.77
N VAL A 179 -9.27 17.29 6.77
CA VAL A 179 -8.78 17.49 5.39
C VAL A 179 -7.76 18.60 5.32
N ARG A 180 -8.05 19.77 5.93
CA ARG A 180 -7.12 20.91 5.96
C ARG A 180 -5.78 20.57 6.59
N ASN A 181 -5.78 19.83 7.71
CA ASN A 181 -4.56 19.41 8.37
C ASN A 181 -3.74 18.44 7.49
N ALA A 182 -4.39 17.50 6.81
CA ALA A 182 -3.73 16.58 5.87
C ALA A 182 -3.11 17.35 4.70
N VAL A 183 -3.84 18.30 4.09
CA VAL A 183 -3.37 19.16 3.00
C VAL A 183 -2.14 19.97 3.44
N ASN A 184 -2.20 20.62 4.61
CA ASN A 184 -1.09 21.43 5.12
C ASN A 184 0.15 20.57 5.42
N ARG A 185 -0.05 19.32 5.90
CA ARG A 185 1.05 18.38 6.11
C ARG A 185 1.68 17.96 4.77
N ALA A 186 0.86 17.64 3.78
CA ALA A 186 1.30 17.28 2.45
C ALA A 186 2.11 18.39 1.76
N LEU A 187 1.63 19.64 1.85
CA LEU A 187 2.34 20.80 1.30
C LEU A 187 3.71 21.03 1.95
N ARG A 188 3.84 20.82 3.27
CA ARG A 188 5.15 20.91 3.96
C ARG A 188 6.13 19.83 3.52
N GLY A 189 5.66 18.60 3.28
CA GLY A 189 6.50 17.50 2.81
C GLY A 189 6.90 17.60 1.34
N ALA A 190 6.17 18.36 0.54
CA ALA A 190 6.48 18.56 -0.88
C ALA A 190 7.54 19.65 -1.13
N ILE A 191 7.95 20.40 -0.08
CA ILE A 191 8.91 21.51 -0.16
C ILE A 191 10.35 21.05 0.23
N THR A 192 10.49 19.83 0.75
CA THR A 192 11.79 19.22 1.09
C THR A 192 12.26 18.26 0.01
#